data_e1176a4f2c472e43495bf1d603538787
#
_entry.id   e1176a4f2c472e43495bf1d603538787
#
_cell.length_a   1.000
_cell.length_b   1.000
_cell.length_c   1.000
_cell.angle_alpha   90.00
_cell.angle_beta   90.00
_cell.angle_gamma   90.00
#
_symmetry.space_group_name_H-M   'P 1'
#
loop_
_entity.id
_entity.type
_entity.pdbx_description
1 polymer ?
#
loop_
_entity_poly.entity_id
_entity_poly.type
_entity_poly.pdbx_seq_one_letter_code
_entity_poly.pdbx_strand_id
1 'polypeptide(L)'
;MSTIVNIIMYLWQMPQNIAGLVVKVVVRARTASVTERDGVLIHSVRKFHGGVSLGRYVFCYCKPDRHNASRVMMAHEYGHSVQSRRWGWLYLPVVGLVSAIRCQFRLYKDGEYFNGWPEKQADDLGGVKRDANGKRFV
;
A
#
# COMPACT_ATOMS: atom_id res chain seq x y z
N MET A 1 -19.12 -0.46 8.50
CA MET A 1 -18.41 -0.70 9.79
C MET A 1 -18.96 0.31 10.81
N SER A 2 -19.21 -0.09 12.09
CA SER A 2 -19.67 0.86 13.10
C SER A 2 -18.60 1.90 13.42
N THR A 3 -19.01 3.10 13.88
CA THR A 3 -18.09 4.19 14.26
C THR A 3 -17.07 3.74 15.31
N ILE A 4 -17.52 2.92 16.28
CA ILE A 4 -16.65 2.37 17.34
C ILE A 4 -15.54 1.50 16.75
N VAL A 5 -15.87 0.60 15.83
CA VAL A 5 -14.87 -0.27 15.16
C VAL A 5 -13.85 0.58 14.40
N ASN A 6 -14.29 1.64 13.73
CA ASN A 6 -13.38 2.55 13.02
C ASN A 6 -12.40 3.25 13.97
N ILE A 7 -12.87 3.70 15.15
CA ILE A 7 -12.02 4.33 16.17
C ILE A 7 -11.00 3.31 16.70
N ILE A 8 -11.44 2.11 17.06
CA ILE A 8 -10.55 1.05 17.56
C ILE A 8 -9.49 0.72 16.50
N MET A 9 -9.89 0.54 15.25
CA MET A 9 -8.95 0.24 14.16
C MET A 9 -8.00 1.40 13.85
N TYR A 10 -8.45 2.64 14.05
CA TYR A 10 -7.58 3.80 13.92
C TYR A 10 -6.50 3.84 14.99
N LEU A 11 -6.86 3.57 16.25
CA LEU A 11 -5.94 3.49 17.38
C LEU A 11 -4.99 2.29 17.27
N TRP A 12 -5.51 1.14 16.82
CA TRP A 12 -4.72 -0.08 16.55
C TRP A 12 -3.62 0.14 15.49
N GLN A 13 -3.84 1.05 14.56
CA GLN A 13 -2.91 1.40 13.50
C GLN A 13 -2.33 2.82 13.70
N MET A 14 -2.32 3.34 14.92
CA MET A 14 -2.00 4.75 15.18
C MET A 14 -0.65 5.20 14.64
N PRO A 15 0.49 4.49 14.83
CA PRO A 15 1.78 4.96 14.33
C PRO A 15 1.79 5.19 12.81
N GLN A 16 1.29 4.23 12.04
CA GLN A 16 1.21 4.36 10.59
C GLN A 16 0.13 5.35 10.13
N ASN A 17 -0.96 5.48 10.88
CA ASN A 17 -1.97 6.48 10.57
C ASN A 17 -1.46 7.91 10.77
N ILE A 18 -0.65 8.16 11.81
CA ILE A 18 0.02 9.45 12.00
C ILE A 18 0.99 9.73 10.85
N ALA A 19 1.85 8.76 10.51
CA ALA A 19 2.76 8.89 9.38
C ALA A 19 2.00 9.17 8.07
N GLY A 20 0.90 8.45 7.81
CA GLY A 20 0.05 8.66 6.65
C GLY A 20 -0.59 10.04 6.62
N LEU A 21 -1.01 10.56 7.77
CA LEU A 21 -1.56 11.92 7.87
C LEU A 21 -0.51 12.98 7.52
N VAL A 22 0.73 12.81 8.00
CA VAL A 22 1.86 13.70 7.66
C VAL A 22 2.11 13.68 6.14
N VAL A 23 2.23 12.47 5.54
CA VAL A 23 2.43 12.35 4.10
C VAL A 23 1.27 12.98 3.33
N LYS A 24 0.02 12.78 3.74
CA LYS A 24 -1.16 13.41 3.14
C LYS A 24 -1.04 14.94 3.07
N VAL A 25 -0.58 15.57 4.16
CA VAL A 25 -0.37 17.03 4.19
C VAL A 25 0.73 17.44 3.20
N VAL A 26 1.86 16.73 3.21
CA VAL A 26 3.01 17.03 2.33
C VAL A 26 2.67 16.88 0.84
N VAL A 27 1.91 15.83 0.47
CA VAL A 27 1.57 15.58 -0.94
C VAL A 27 0.26 16.24 -1.40
N ARG A 28 -0.42 16.99 -0.54
CA ARG A 28 -1.75 17.56 -0.80
C ARG A 28 -1.85 18.26 -2.14
N ALA A 29 -0.89 19.13 -2.46
CA ALA A 29 -0.88 19.89 -3.72
C ALA A 29 -0.64 19.02 -4.97
N ARG A 30 -0.15 17.79 -4.80
CA ARG A 30 0.13 16.82 -5.87
C ARG A 30 -0.92 15.72 -5.98
N THR A 31 -1.86 15.65 -5.05
CA THR A 31 -2.94 14.65 -5.07
C THR A 31 -3.92 14.99 -6.18
N ALA A 32 -4.09 14.07 -7.14
CA ALA A 32 -4.98 14.24 -8.27
C ALA A 32 -6.39 13.74 -7.96
N SER A 33 -6.51 12.63 -7.22
CA SER A 33 -7.78 12.05 -6.79
C SER A 33 -7.62 11.26 -5.51
N VAL A 34 -8.72 11.07 -4.80
CA VAL A 34 -8.80 10.20 -3.63
C VAL A 34 -9.98 9.27 -3.84
N THR A 35 -9.75 7.97 -3.68
CA THR A 35 -10.82 6.96 -3.68
C THR A 35 -10.83 6.23 -2.35
N GLU A 36 -11.99 5.72 -1.95
CA GLU A 36 -12.12 4.94 -0.72
C GLU A 36 -12.46 3.49 -1.04
N ARG A 37 -11.75 2.57 -0.37
CA ARG A 37 -12.05 1.14 -0.40
C ARG A 37 -11.96 0.59 1.02
N ASP A 38 -13.06 0.08 1.55
CA ASP A 38 -13.16 -0.54 2.89
C ASP A 38 -12.55 0.33 4.01
N GLY A 39 -12.77 1.64 3.96
CA GLY A 39 -12.23 2.61 4.93
C GLY A 39 -10.76 2.99 4.72
N VAL A 40 -10.13 2.51 3.63
CA VAL A 40 -8.79 2.91 3.20
C VAL A 40 -8.91 4.03 2.18
N LEU A 41 -8.18 5.13 2.40
CA LEU A 41 -8.13 6.28 1.52
C LEU A 41 -6.94 6.15 0.57
N ILE A 42 -7.20 5.92 -0.70
CA ILE A 42 -6.19 5.73 -1.74
C ILE A 42 -6.00 7.05 -2.48
N HIS A 43 -4.85 7.67 -2.28
CA HIS A 43 -4.45 8.94 -2.89
C HIS A 43 -3.65 8.67 -4.16
N SER A 44 -4.15 9.12 -5.30
CA SER A 44 -3.40 9.16 -6.57
C SER A 44 -2.56 10.42 -6.60
N VAL A 45 -1.24 10.27 -6.53
CA VAL A 45 -0.31 11.41 -6.38
C VAL A 45 0.54 11.58 -7.63
N ARG A 46 0.56 12.79 -8.19
CA ARG A 46 1.39 13.15 -9.35
C ARG A 46 2.86 13.19 -8.94
N LYS A 47 3.75 12.73 -9.82
CA LYS A 47 5.21 12.72 -9.60
C LYS A 47 5.64 12.00 -8.30
N PHE A 48 4.88 10.98 -7.91
CA PHE A 48 5.23 10.08 -6.83
C PHE A 48 5.90 8.83 -7.44
N HIS A 49 6.94 8.28 -6.82
CA HIS A 49 7.61 7.09 -7.34
C HIS A 49 7.15 5.86 -6.55
N GLY A 50 6.43 4.95 -7.22
CA GLY A 50 5.91 3.74 -6.60
C GLY A 50 4.64 3.93 -5.79
N GLY A 51 4.51 3.20 -4.70
CA GLY A 51 3.41 3.27 -3.76
C GLY A 51 3.91 3.16 -2.32
N VAL A 52 3.09 3.60 -1.38
CA VAL A 52 3.30 3.40 0.05
C VAL A 52 1.97 3.32 0.77
N SER A 53 1.87 2.36 1.68
CA SER A 53 0.71 2.14 2.53
C SER A 53 1.04 2.45 3.99
N LEU A 54 0.30 3.38 4.59
CA LEU A 54 0.46 3.86 5.95
C LEU A 54 -0.88 3.80 6.68
N GLY A 55 -1.24 2.62 7.15
CA GLY A 55 -2.50 2.35 7.83
C GLY A 55 -3.69 2.50 6.88
N ARG A 56 -4.58 3.47 7.18
CA ARG A 56 -5.72 3.79 6.32
C ARG A 56 -5.37 4.70 5.13
N TYR A 57 -4.15 5.17 5.02
CA TYR A 57 -3.70 6.05 3.94
C TYR A 57 -2.80 5.29 3.00
N VAL A 58 -3.17 5.27 1.74
CA VAL A 58 -2.40 4.71 0.64
C VAL A 58 -2.06 5.84 -0.34
N PHE A 59 -0.82 5.90 -0.75
CA PHE A 59 -0.34 6.87 -1.74
C PHE A 59 0.29 6.10 -2.88
N CYS A 60 -0.17 6.32 -4.10
CA CYS A 60 0.38 5.66 -5.26
C CYS A 60 0.46 6.61 -6.46
N TYR A 61 1.43 6.35 -7.31
CA TYR A 61 1.57 7.05 -8.55
C TYR A 61 0.62 6.45 -9.60
N CYS A 62 -0.30 7.24 -10.09
CA CYS A 62 -1.21 6.86 -11.17
C CYS A 62 -0.84 7.59 -12.45
N LYS A 63 -0.38 6.84 -13.46
CA LYS A 63 -0.23 7.34 -14.82
C LYS A 63 -1.56 7.23 -15.56
N PRO A 64 -2.03 8.32 -16.20
CA PRO A 64 -3.26 8.28 -17.00
C PRO A 64 -3.21 7.28 -18.16
N ASP A 65 -2.01 7.09 -18.71
CA ASP A 65 -1.71 6.22 -19.85
C ASP A 65 -1.44 4.75 -19.51
N ARG A 66 -1.37 4.39 -18.22
CA ARG A 66 -1.06 3.04 -17.74
C ARG A 66 -2.10 2.49 -16.76
N HIS A 67 -3.36 2.47 -17.17
CA HIS A 67 -4.47 2.03 -16.31
C HIS A 67 -4.24 0.69 -15.61
N ASN A 68 -3.79 -0.35 -16.32
CA ASN A 68 -3.56 -1.66 -15.70
C ASN A 68 -2.46 -1.65 -14.65
N ALA A 69 -1.31 -1.01 -14.93
CA ALA A 69 -0.22 -0.91 -13.97
C ALA A 69 -0.62 -0.11 -12.72
N SER A 70 -1.40 0.96 -12.90
CA SER A 70 -1.93 1.76 -11.81
C SER A 70 -2.92 0.97 -10.96
N ARG A 71 -3.81 0.18 -11.57
CA ARG A 71 -4.76 -0.68 -10.84
C ARG A 71 -4.05 -1.75 -10.03
N VAL A 72 -3.05 -2.41 -10.60
CA VAL A 72 -2.24 -3.41 -9.91
C VAL A 72 -1.50 -2.79 -8.73
N MET A 73 -0.92 -1.58 -8.89
CA MET A 73 -0.26 -0.88 -7.80
C MET A 73 -1.25 -0.51 -6.69
N MET A 74 -2.41 0.04 -7.02
CA MET A 74 -3.44 0.38 -6.04
C MET A 74 -3.90 -0.85 -5.26
N ALA A 75 -4.09 -1.98 -5.93
CA ALA A 75 -4.48 -3.24 -5.31
C ALA A 75 -3.38 -3.77 -4.38
N HIS A 76 -2.12 -3.73 -4.81
CA HIS A 76 -0.97 -4.10 -4.01
C HIS A 76 -0.85 -3.26 -2.72
N GLU A 77 -0.89 -1.94 -2.85
CA GLU A 77 -0.83 -1.03 -1.69
C GLU A 77 -2.04 -1.20 -0.76
N TYR A 78 -3.22 -1.48 -1.31
CA TYR A 78 -4.37 -1.87 -0.49
C TYR A 78 -4.08 -3.15 0.29
N GLY A 79 -3.39 -4.13 -0.30
CA GLY A 79 -2.96 -5.34 0.41
C GLY A 79 -2.05 -5.05 1.61
N HIS A 80 -1.12 -4.10 1.48
CA HIS A 80 -0.32 -3.61 2.61
C HIS A 80 -1.17 -2.94 3.70
N SER A 81 -2.22 -2.24 3.33
CA SER A 81 -3.18 -1.69 4.30
C SER A 81 -3.93 -2.80 5.05
N VAL A 82 -4.25 -3.92 4.40
CA VAL A 82 -4.81 -5.10 5.07
C VAL A 82 -3.79 -5.74 6.03
N GLN A 83 -2.52 -5.83 5.63
CA GLN A 83 -1.44 -6.25 6.55
C GLN A 83 -1.35 -5.33 7.76
N SER A 84 -1.40 -4.01 7.54
CA SER A 84 -1.41 -3.01 8.63
C SER A 84 -2.54 -3.25 9.64
N ARG A 85 -3.74 -3.61 9.17
CA ARG A 85 -4.87 -3.98 10.06
C ARG A 85 -4.59 -5.24 10.88
N ARG A 86 -3.87 -6.20 10.33
CA ARG A 86 -3.53 -7.47 11.03
C ARG A 86 -2.41 -7.27 12.05
N TRP A 87 -1.38 -6.49 11.71
CA TRP A 87 -0.18 -6.31 12.52
C TRP A 87 -0.28 -5.12 13.49
N GLY A 88 -1.18 -4.17 13.25
CA GLY A 88 -1.34 -2.98 14.09
C GLY A 88 -0.03 -2.23 14.28
N TRP A 89 0.37 -1.95 15.50
CA TRP A 89 1.60 -1.22 15.82
C TRP A 89 2.88 -1.91 15.34
N LEU A 90 2.84 -3.24 15.17
CA LEU A 90 3.98 -4.01 14.66
C LEU A 90 4.15 -3.90 13.15
N TYR A 91 3.19 -3.33 12.44
CA TYR A 91 3.25 -3.23 10.97
C TYR A 91 4.52 -2.52 10.48
N LEU A 92 4.82 -1.33 11.01
CA LEU A 92 6.00 -0.57 10.56
C LEU A 92 7.32 -1.29 10.87
N PRO A 93 7.59 -1.80 12.10
CA PRO A 93 8.84 -2.47 12.39
C PRO A 93 8.96 -3.85 11.75
N VAL A 94 7.89 -4.57 11.50
CA VAL A 94 7.94 -5.92 10.94
C VAL A 94 7.75 -5.92 9.43
N VAL A 95 6.62 -5.40 8.94
CA VAL A 95 6.27 -5.44 7.51
C VAL A 95 6.97 -4.29 6.76
N GLY A 96 6.81 -3.07 7.26
CA GLY A 96 7.33 -1.86 6.62
C GLY A 96 8.86 -1.87 6.53
N LEU A 97 9.55 -2.22 7.62
CA LEU A 97 11.01 -2.27 7.63
C LEU A 97 11.55 -3.37 6.71
N VAL A 98 10.95 -4.58 6.73
CA VAL A 98 11.39 -5.68 5.85
C VAL A 98 11.17 -5.33 4.39
N SER A 99 10.01 -4.74 4.03
CA SER A 99 9.75 -4.27 2.67
C SER A 99 10.77 -3.20 2.24
N ALA A 100 11.02 -2.20 3.09
CA ALA A 100 11.99 -1.15 2.81
C ALA A 100 13.42 -1.68 2.65
N ILE A 101 13.88 -2.59 3.52
CA ILE A 101 15.18 -3.22 3.43
C ILE A 101 15.31 -4.02 2.13
N ARG A 102 14.31 -4.84 1.79
CA ARG A 102 14.32 -5.61 0.54
C ARG A 102 14.40 -4.70 -0.68
N CYS A 103 13.65 -3.62 -0.70
CA CYS A 103 13.65 -2.65 -1.77
C CYS A 103 15.01 -1.93 -1.87
N GLN A 104 15.52 -1.39 -0.76
CA GLN A 104 16.75 -0.59 -0.71
C GLN A 104 17.99 -1.40 -1.07
N PHE A 105 18.12 -2.61 -0.53
CA PHE A 105 19.29 -3.47 -0.74
C PHE A 105 19.09 -4.50 -1.86
N ARG A 106 17.97 -4.42 -2.62
CA ARG A 106 17.64 -5.35 -3.71
C ARG A 106 17.82 -6.82 -3.31
N LEU A 107 17.34 -7.18 -2.10
CA LEU A 107 17.42 -8.54 -1.57
C LEU A 107 16.42 -9.48 -2.26
N TYR A 108 16.47 -9.51 -3.59
CA TYR A 108 15.62 -10.32 -4.47
C TYR A 108 16.33 -10.48 -5.81
N LYS A 109 16.06 -11.57 -6.51
CA LYS A 109 16.49 -11.76 -7.90
C LYS A 109 15.71 -10.84 -8.83
N ASP A 110 16.30 -10.47 -9.97
CA ASP A 110 15.64 -9.64 -10.96
C ASP A 110 14.24 -10.20 -11.33
N GLY A 111 13.23 -9.36 -11.26
CA GLY A 111 11.83 -9.73 -11.49
C GLY A 111 11.11 -10.43 -10.34
N GLU A 112 11.79 -10.79 -9.25
CA GLU A 112 11.21 -11.56 -8.14
C GLU A 112 10.85 -10.73 -6.90
N TYR A 113 10.93 -9.39 -6.96
CA TYR A 113 10.61 -8.53 -5.81
C TYR A 113 9.28 -8.89 -5.14
N PHE A 114 8.23 -9.07 -5.95
CA PHE A 114 6.88 -9.38 -5.50
C PHE A 114 6.65 -10.87 -5.18
N ASN A 115 7.66 -11.73 -5.27
CA ASN A 115 7.53 -13.16 -4.99
C ASN A 115 7.84 -13.52 -3.54
N GLY A 116 8.50 -12.63 -2.81
CA GLY A 116 8.85 -12.83 -1.40
C GLY A 116 7.92 -12.11 -0.44
N TRP A 117 7.89 -12.56 0.82
CA TRP A 117 7.21 -11.85 1.89
C TRP A 117 7.93 -10.52 2.18
N PRO A 118 7.24 -9.42 2.48
CA PRO A 118 5.79 -9.26 2.64
C PRO A 118 5.02 -8.96 1.34
N GLU A 119 5.70 -8.75 0.22
CA GLU A 119 5.17 -8.25 -1.04
C GLU A 119 4.16 -9.21 -1.68
N LYS A 120 4.52 -10.52 -1.70
CA LYS A 120 3.60 -11.53 -2.22
C LYS A 120 2.29 -11.58 -1.43
N GLN A 121 2.37 -11.49 -0.11
CA GLN A 121 1.18 -11.46 0.73
C GLN A 121 0.35 -10.20 0.48
N ALA A 122 0.98 -9.05 0.21
CA ALA A 122 0.26 -7.84 -0.15
C ALA A 122 -0.48 -8.00 -1.49
N ASP A 123 0.16 -8.61 -2.51
CA ASP A 123 -0.50 -8.97 -3.76
C ASP A 123 -1.75 -9.83 -3.51
N ASP A 124 -1.59 -10.93 -2.76
CA ASP A 124 -2.67 -11.88 -2.48
C ASP A 124 -3.84 -11.18 -1.74
N LEU A 125 -3.55 -10.37 -0.72
CA LEU A 125 -4.55 -9.62 0.05
C LEU A 125 -5.22 -8.49 -0.74
N GLY A 126 -4.49 -7.91 -1.70
CA GLY A 126 -5.00 -6.86 -2.59
C GLY A 126 -5.86 -7.41 -3.73
N GLY A 127 -5.78 -8.72 -4.00
CA GLY A 127 -6.46 -9.38 -5.10
C GLY A 127 -5.68 -9.33 -6.42
N VAL A 128 -4.37 -9.11 -6.35
CA VAL A 128 -3.49 -9.18 -7.52
C VAL A 128 -3.26 -10.63 -7.91
N LYS A 129 -3.52 -10.94 -9.16
CA LYS A 129 -3.33 -12.26 -9.77
C LYS A 129 -2.09 -12.26 -10.68
N ARG A 130 -1.65 -13.45 -11.07
CA ARG A 130 -0.55 -13.65 -12.01
C ARG A 130 -0.99 -14.57 -13.14
N ASP A 131 -0.62 -14.24 -14.36
CA ASP A 131 -0.78 -15.13 -15.51
C ASP A 131 0.33 -16.20 -15.56
N ALA A 132 0.28 -17.08 -16.56
CA ALA A 132 1.26 -18.15 -16.77
C ALA A 132 2.70 -17.63 -16.98
N ASN A 133 2.86 -16.38 -17.39
CA ASN A 133 4.15 -15.72 -17.59
C ASN A 133 4.59 -14.89 -16.35
N GLY A 134 3.86 -14.97 -15.24
CA GLY A 134 4.14 -14.22 -14.02
C GLY A 134 3.73 -12.73 -14.07
N LYS A 135 3.06 -12.27 -15.12
CA LYS A 135 2.59 -10.88 -15.23
C LYS A 135 1.43 -10.64 -14.28
N ARG A 136 1.52 -9.58 -13.50
CA ARG A 136 0.53 -9.17 -12.49
C ARG A 136 -0.65 -8.44 -13.14
N PHE A 137 -1.88 -8.77 -12.66
CA PHE A 137 -3.13 -8.12 -13.08
C PHE A 137 -4.18 -8.14 -11.96
N VAL A 138 -5.25 -7.36 -12.10
CA VAL A 138 -6.42 -7.30 -11.20
C VAL A 138 -7.72 -7.41 -11.98
#